data_75789d445798d3ec829871bd75a907c8
#
_entry.id   75789d445798d3ec829871bd75a907c8
#
_cell.length_a   1.000
_cell.length_b   1.000
_cell.length_c   1.000
_cell.angle_alpha   90.00
_cell.angle_beta   90.00
_cell.angle_gamma   90.00
#
_symmetry.space_group_name_H-M   'P 1'
#
loop_
_entity.id
_entity.type
_entity.pdbx_description
1 polymer ?
#
loop_
_entity_poly.entity_id
_entity_poly.type
_entity_poly.pdbx_seq_one_letter_code
_entity_poly.pdbx_strand_id
1 'polypeptide(L)'
;MTTMSEALDNAGGAAMIAGTVLLRPLLAPRYRRWNATDGEVTRALPGDERVPAPXLTQTLAVTIDASPAAVWPWLAQIGQERGGLYSYELLENIARCQMHNADRIVPAWELHVGDRVRLGPPGYPVHQVVGLERGRWLLLAGADIKTGEAPEPPRPGQGEYSNYSWVFYLHQQPDGATRLITRNHLDYAPRSFGLRL
;
A
#
# COMPACT_ATOMS: atom_id res chain seq x y z
N MET A 1 27.06 23.45 21.54
CA MET A 1 27.04 22.58 22.76
C MET A 1 25.64 21.99 22.88
N THR A 2 25.54 20.68 22.69
CA THR A 2 24.25 19.97 22.81
C THR A 2 23.87 19.96 24.31
N THR A 3 22.64 20.33 24.61
CA THR A 3 22.18 20.31 26.02
C THR A 3 22.01 18.87 26.49
N MET A 4 22.06 18.67 27.80
CA MET A 4 21.86 17.35 28.41
C MET A 4 20.46 16.79 28.05
N SER A 5 19.46 17.66 27.91
CA SER A 5 18.13 17.26 27.47
C SER A 5 18.14 16.71 26.05
N GLU A 6 18.78 17.41 25.11
CA GLU A 6 18.91 16.96 23.71
C GLU A 6 19.66 15.62 23.62
N ALA A 7 20.67 15.42 24.47
CA ALA A 7 21.43 14.17 24.50
C ALA A 7 20.53 13.01 24.96
N LEU A 8 19.71 13.24 26.00
CA LEU A 8 18.78 12.24 26.53
C LEU A 8 17.66 11.92 25.49
N ASP A 9 17.13 12.93 24.82
CA ASP A 9 16.10 12.75 23.79
C ASP A 9 16.67 11.95 22.61
N ASN A 10 17.88 12.27 22.18
CA ASN A 10 18.57 11.54 21.11
C ASN A 10 18.87 10.09 21.50
N ALA A 11 19.30 9.86 22.76
CA ALA A 11 19.56 8.51 23.27
C ALA A 11 18.25 7.70 23.34
N GLY A 12 17.15 8.33 23.77
CA GLY A 12 15.83 7.70 23.81
C GLY A 12 15.35 7.33 22.42
N GLY A 13 15.51 8.23 21.46
CA GLY A 13 15.17 7.99 20.07
C GLY A 13 15.99 6.84 19.48
N ALA A 14 17.31 6.85 19.73
CA ALA A 14 18.19 5.78 19.24
C ALA A 14 17.82 4.43 19.85
N ALA A 15 17.50 4.40 21.15
CA ALA A 15 17.08 3.18 21.83
C ALA A 15 15.75 2.65 21.27
N MET A 16 14.80 3.54 20.97
CA MET A 16 13.53 3.16 20.33
C MET A 16 13.76 2.56 18.94
N ILE A 17 14.59 3.20 18.12
CA ILE A 17 14.92 2.69 16.79
C ILE A 17 15.60 1.32 16.90
N ALA A 18 16.60 1.20 17.76
CA ALA A 18 17.30 -0.07 17.99
C ALA A 18 16.33 -1.15 18.46
N GLY A 19 15.46 -0.82 19.42
CA GLY A 19 14.44 -1.74 19.91
C GLY A 19 13.49 -2.21 18.81
N THR A 20 13.03 -1.28 17.96
CA THR A 20 12.17 -1.60 16.84
C THR A 20 12.87 -2.53 15.84
N VAL A 21 14.13 -2.24 15.52
CA VAL A 21 14.91 -3.07 14.60
C VAL A 21 15.13 -4.47 15.18
N LEU A 22 15.50 -4.56 16.46
CA LEU A 22 15.74 -5.85 17.12
C LEU A 22 14.47 -6.69 17.28
N LEU A 23 13.33 -6.03 17.54
CA LEU A 23 12.05 -6.73 17.71
C LEU A 23 11.32 -6.99 16.38
N ARG A 24 11.83 -6.42 15.29
CA ARG A 24 11.21 -6.55 13.97
C ARG A 24 10.88 -8.00 13.57
N PRO A 25 11.79 -8.97 13.72
CA PRO A 25 11.48 -10.36 13.35
C PRO A 25 10.27 -10.91 14.10
N LEU A 26 10.04 -10.46 15.34
CA LEU A 26 8.92 -10.90 16.16
C LEU A 26 7.63 -10.15 15.84
N LEU A 27 7.73 -8.89 15.46
CA LEU A 27 6.57 -8.03 15.22
C LEU A 27 6.12 -8.02 13.77
N ALA A 28 7.04 -8.24 12.82
CA ALA A 28 6.73 -8.20 11.38
C ALA A 28 5.57 -9.11 10.98
N PRO A 29 5.48 -10.36 11.48
CA PRO A 29 4.34 -11.20 11.12
C PRO A 29 2.99 -10.61 11.51
N ARG A 30 2.93 -9.92 12.67
CA ARG A 30 1.70 -9.26 13.13
C ARG A 30 1.35 -8.04 12.27
N TYR A 31 2.35 -7.21 11.95
CA TYR A 31 2.13 -6.04 11.09
C TYR A 31 1.75 -6.43 9.67
N ARG A 32 2.31 -7.54 9.18
CA ARG A 32 2.03 -8.02 7.82
C ARG A 32 0.61 -8.58 7.66
N ARG A 33 -0.07 -8.83 8.78
CA ARG A 33 -1.43 -9.37 8.74
C ARG A 33 -2.33 -8.66 9.77
N TRP A 34 -2.12 -7.35 9.90
CA TRP A 34 -2.88 -6.56 10.88
C TRP A 34 -4.38 -6.70 10.62
N ASN A 35 -5.08 -7.17 11.69
CA ASN A 35 -6.53 -7.32 11.73
C ASN A 35 -7.10 -8.24 10.64
N ALA A 36 -6.27 -8.96 9.88
CA ALA A 36 -6.72 -9.94 8.90
C ALA A 36 -6.83 -11.32 9.54
N THR A 37 -7.91 -12.02 9.24
CA THR A 37 -8.11 -13.41 9.68
C THR A 37 -7.27 -14.37 8.82
N ASP A 38 -7.09 -15.61 9.30
CA ASP A 38 -6.38 -16.62 8.53
C ASP A 38 -7.06 -16.88 7.19
N GLY A 39 -8.39 -16.90 7.17
CA GLY A 39 -9.16 -17.07 5.93
C GLY A 39 -8.92 -15.92 4.93
N GLU A 40 -8.81 -14.70 5.43
CA GLU A 40 -8.51 -13.54 4.56
C GLU A 40 -7.09 -13.58 4.02
N VAL A 41 -6.14 -14.03 4.84
CA VAL A 41 -4.73 -14.15 4.43
C VAL A 41 -4.56 -15.21 3.33
N THR A 42 -5.30 -16.31 3.41
CA THR A 42 -5.17 -17.44 2.46
C THR A 42 -6.12 -17.35 1.27
N ARG A 43 -7.11 -16.46 1.34
CA ARG A 43 -8.10 -16.27 0.26
C ARG A 43 -7.41 -15.80 -1.02
N ALA A 44 -7.77 -16.39 -2.16
CA ALA A 44 -7.32 -15.89 -3.46
C ALA A 44 -7.98 -14.53 -3.73
N LEU A 45 -7.18 -13.53 -4.10
CA LEU A 45 -7.63 -12.19 -4.44
C LEU A 45 -7.18 -11.81 -5.84
N PRO A 46 -7.92 -10.92 -6.52
CA PRO A 46 -7.48 -10.43 -7.84
C PRO A 46 -6.06 -9.88 -7.76
N GLY A 47 -5.20 -10.27 -8.70
CA GLY A 47 -3.83 -9.77 -8.77
C GLY A 47 -2.80 -10.66 -8.06
N ASP A 48 -3.20 -11.68 -7.30
CA ASP A 48 -2.25 -12.61 -6.69
C ASP A 48 -1.38 -13.28 -7.77
N GLU A 49 -1.97 -13.54 -8.94
CA GLU A 49 -1.28 -14.17 -10.07
C GLU A 49 -0.17 -13.29 -10.68
N ARG A 50 -0.18 -11.98 -10.44
CA ARG A 50 0.86 -11.09 -10.96
C ARG A 50 2.19 -11.26 -10.24
N VAL A 51 2.17 -11.70 -8.99
CA VAL A 51 3.37 -11.92 -8.18
C VAL A 51 3.26 -13.31 -7.55
N PRO A 52 3.44 -14.37 -8.32
CA PRO A 52 3.14 -15.73 -7.85
C PRO A 52 4.06 -16.26 -6.74
N ALA A 53 5.24 -15.66 -6.56
CA ALA A 53 6.21 -16.09 -5.54
C ALA A 53 6.80 -14.87 -4.83
N PRO A 54 5.95 -14.10 -4.13
CA PRO A 54 6.42 -12.85 -3.52
C PRO A 54 7.44 -13.06 -2.40
N UNK A 55 8.29 -12.03 -2.40
CA UNK A 55 9.06 -11.96 -1.50
C UNK A 55 8.59 -11.51 -0.40
N LEU A 56 7.69 -10.60 -0.38
CA LEU A 56 6.96 -9.99 0.72
C LEU A 56 5.47 -10.03 0.42
N THR A 57 4.70 -10.51 1.36
CA THR A 57 3.24 -10.41 1.35
C THR A 57 2.79 -9.66 2.60
N GLN A 58 1.87 -8.72 2.42
CA GLN A 58 1.19 -8.04 3.52
C GLN A 58 -0.31 -8.06 3.23
N THR A 59 -1.10 -8.59 4.16
CA THR A 59 -2.57 -8.57 4.06
C THR A 59 -3.12 -7.86 5.28
N LEU A 60 -3.81 -6.75 5.06
CA LEU A 60 -4.41 -5.96 6.14
C LEU A 60 -5.92 -5.92 5.91
N ALA A 61 -6.68 -5.77 7.00
CA ALA A 61 -8.14 -5.70 6.87
C ALA A 61 -8.74 -4.75 7.90
N VAL A 62 -9.83 -4.09 7.49
CA VAL A 62 -10.59 -3.20 8.39
C VAL A 62 -12.07 -3.31 8.05
N THR A 63 -12.92 -3.23 9.07
CA THR A 63 -14.36 -3.16 8.87
C THR A 63 -14.77 -1.68 8.87
N ILE A 64 -15.51 -1.29 7.84
CA ILE A 64 -16.00 0.08 7.64
C ILE A 64 -17.53 0.02 7.77
N ASP A 65 -18.09 0.82 8.66
CA ASP A 65 -19.53 0.88 8.90
C ASP A 65 -20.25 1.68 7.80
N ALA A 66 -20.15 1.13 6.58
CA ALA A 66 -20.78 1.68 5.39
C ALA A 66 -20.82 0.59 4.33
N SER A 67 -21.78 0.65 3.42
CA SER A 67 -21.89 -0.35 2.35
C SER A 67 -20.75 -0.23 1.34
N PRO A 68 -20.43 -1.30 0.60
CA PRO A 68 -19.43 -1.21 -0.47
C PRO A 68 -19.74 -0.13 -1.51
N ALA A 69 -21.01 0.12 -1.79
CA ALA A 69 -21.43 1.18 -2.71
C ALA A 69 -21.06 2.58 -2.18
N ALA A 70 -21.10 2.77 -0.85
CA ALA A 70 -20.71 4.03 -0.23
C ALA A 70 -19.20 4.17 -0.10
N VAL A 71 -18.48 3.06 0.09
CA VAL A 71 -17.01 3.04 0.22
C VAL A 71 -16.33 3.22 -1.14
N TRP A 72 -16.87 2.59 -2.19
CA TRP A 72 -16.23 2.54 -3.50
C TRP A 72 -15.82 3.91 -4.07
N PRO A 73 -16.69 4.94 -4.06
CA PRO A 73 -16.29 6.22 -4.64
C PRO A 73 -15.04 6.83 -3.99
N TRP A 74 -14.84 6.60 -2.69
CA TRP A 74 -13.63 7.07 -2.00
C TRP A 74 -12.41 6.30 -2.46
N LEU A 75 -12.52 4.98 -2.57
CA LEU A 75 -11.43 4.14 -3.06
C LEU A 75 -11.11 4.47 -4.53
N ALA A 76 -12.13 4.71 -5.34
CA ALA A 76 -11.99 4.96 -6.78
C ALA A 76 -11.35 6.32 -7.11
N GLN A 77 -11.09 7.17 -6.11
CA GLN A 77 -10.39 8.44 -6.32
C GLN A 77 -9.05 8.52 -5.56
N ILE A 78 -8.49 7.37 -5.15
CA ILE A 78 -7.24 7.34 -4.39
C ILE A 78 -6.05 7.86 -5.23
N GLY A 79 -5.14 8.59 -4.59
CA GLY A 79 -3.93 9.09 -5.25
C GLY A 79 -3.63 10.54 -4.93
N GLN A 80 -2.36 10.92 -5.08
CA GLN A 80 -1.86 12.24 -4.64
C GLN A 80 -2.55 13.42 -5.31
N GLU A 81 -2.85 13.34 -6.60
CA GLU A 81 -3.45 14.43 -7.35
C GLU A 81 -4.98 14.30 -7.42
N ARG A 82 -5.53 13.47 -6.56
CA ARG A 82 -6.95 13.10 -6.50
C ARG A 82 -7.42 13.19 -5.04
N GLY A 83 -8.00 12.12 -4.53
CA GLY A 83 -8.53 12.08 -3.17
C GLY A 83 -7.51 11.87 -2.05
N GLY A 84 -6.23 11.78 -2.36
CA GLY A 84 -5.20 11.46 -1.36
C GLY A 84 -5.14 9.96 -1.06
N LEU A 85 -4.51 9.62 0.06
CA LEU A 85 -4.37 8.22 0.48
C LEU A 85 -5.22 7.91 1.72
N TYR A 86 -5.99 8.90 2.20
CA TYR A 86 -6.84 8.81 3.41
C TYR A 86 -6.04 8.36 4.64
N SER A 87 -4.81 8.82 4.74
CA SER A 87 -3.89 8.53 5.82
C SER A 87 -3.49 9.80 6.56
N TYR A 88 -2.43 9.76 7.36
CA TYR A 88 -2.03 10.90 8.18
C TYR A 88 -1.29 11.96 7.37
N GLU A 89 -2.01 12.96 6.84
CA GLU A 89 -1.46 14.05 6.05
C GLU A 89 -0.22 14.70 6.68
N LEU A 90 -0.24 14.88 8.01
CA LEU A 90 0.87 15.50 8.70
C LEU A 90 2.18 14.70 8.51
N LEU A 91 2.11 13.37 8.68
CA LEU A 91 3.28 12.52 8.53
C LEU A 91 3.77 12.47 7.09
N GLU A 92 2.83 12.37 6.15
CA GLU A 92 3.15 12.37 4.72
C GLU A 92 3.79 13.69 4.28
N ASN A 93 3.31 14.80 4.82
CA ASN A 93 3.79 16.13 4.43
C ASN A 93 5.13 16.49 5.11
N ILE A 94 5.46 15.89 6.24
CA ILE A 94 6.82 15.93 6.79
C ILE A 94 7.80 15.30 5.77
N ALA A 95 7.38 14.25 5.06
CA ALA A 95 8.16 13.64 3.97
C ALA A 95 8.03 14.39 2.64
N ARG A 96 7.47 15.60 2.65
CA ARG A 96 7.28 16.49 1.49
C ARG A 96 6.37 15.89 0.40
N CYS A 97 5.44 15.02 0.79
CA CYS A 97 4.53 14.39 -0.16
C CYS A 97 3.45 15.34 -0.68
N GLN A 98 3.20 16.45 0.02
CA GLN A 98 2.15 17.42 -0.35
C GLN A 98 0.78 16.74 -0.51
N MET A 99 0.50 15.82 0.41
CA MET A 99 -0.72 15.02 0.39
C MET A 99 -1.89 15.77 1.03
N HIS A 100 -3.04 15.76 0.39
CA HIS A 100 -4.28 16.32 0.92
C HIS A 100 -5.40 15.30 0.70
N ASN A 101 -6.02 14.87 1.78
CA ASN A 101 -7.14 13.94 1.70
C ASN A 101 -8.42 14.69 1.34
N ALA A 102 -9.13 14.20 0.34
CA ALA A 102 -10.39 14.81 -0.08
C ALA A 102 -11.47 14.63 1.00
N ASP A 103 -12.31 15.63 1.15
CA ASP A 103 -13.48 15.62 2.03
C ASP A 103 -14.79 15.35 1.26
N ARG A 104 -14.69 15.18 -0.06
CA ARG A 104 -15.86 14.93 -0.92
C ARG A 104 -15.48 14.05 -2.11
N ILE A 105 -16.50 13.47 -2.74
CA ILE A 105 -16.32 12.71 -3.98
C ILE A 105 -16.27 13.69 -5.16
N VAL A 106 -15.26 13.54 -6.00
CA VAL A 106 -15.08 14.33 -7.22
C VAL A 106 -15.16 13.35 -8.41
N PRO A 107 -16.28 13.35 -9.15
CA PRO A 107 -16.46 12.33 -10.23
C PRO A 107 -15.33 12.31 -11.27
N ALA A 108 -14.69 13.45 -11.53
CA ALA A 108 -13.58 13.52 -12.48
C ALA A 108 -12.33 12.79 -12.00
N TRP A 109 -12.27 12.38 -10.73
CA TRP A 109 -11.14 11.66 -10.17
C TRP A 109 -11.34 10.14 -10.17
N GLU A 110 -12.50 9.64 -10.64
CA GLU A 110 -12.76 8.21 -10.67
C GLU A 110 -11.73 7.49 -11.54
N LEU A 111 -11.10 6.48 -10.97
CA LEU A 111 -10.03 5.71 -11.62
C LEU A 111 -10.57 4.73 -12.65
N HIS A 112 -9.82 4.56 -13.72
CA HIS A 112 -10.08 3.59 -14.78
C HIS A 112 -8.83 2.76 -15.01
N VAL A 113 -9.00 1.59 -15.64
CA VAL A 113 -7.84 0.75 -16.01
C VAL A 113 -6.93 1.56 -16.94
N GLY A 114 -5.65 1.55 -16.64
CA GLY A 114 -4.62 2.34 -17.33
C GLY A 114 -4.23 3.62 -16.62
N ASP A 115 -5.07 4.12 -15.71
CA ASP A 115 -4.77 5.36 -14.99
C ASP A 115 -3.56 5.21 -14.07
N ARG A 116 -2.84 6.31 -13.91
CA ARG A 116 -1.70 6.39 -12.99
C ARG A 116 -2.18 6.84 -11.62
N VAL A 117 -1.63 6.22 -10.59
CA VAL A 117 -1.87 6.57 -9.19
C VAL A 117 -0.52 6.91 -8.56
N ARG A 118 -0.31 8.18 -8.25
CA ARG A 118 0.93 8.64 -7.62
C ARG A 118 0.79 8.60 -6.11
N LEU A 119 1.87 8.20 -5.45
CA LEU A 119 1.93 8.13 -3.98
C LEU A 119 2.73 9.29 -3.38
N GLY A 120 3.18 10.22 -4.21
CA GLY A 120 3.98 11.36 -3.77
C GLY A 120 4.38 12.24 -4.94
N PRO A 121 5.21 13.28 -4.70
CA PRO A 121 5.67 14.19 -5.76
C PRO A 121 6.51 13.48 -6.82
N PRO A 122 6.87 14.17 -7.91
CA PRO A 122 7.73 13.58 -8.95
C PRO A 122 8.98 12.90 -8.36
N GLY A 123 9.26 11.67 -8.81
CA GLY A 123 10.36 10.86 -8.29
C GLY A 123 9.93 9.82 -7.25
N TYR A 124 8.73 9.94 -6.70
CA TYR A 124 8.17 8.91 -5.82
C TYR A 124 7.57 7.77 -6.64
N PRO A 125 7.38 6.60 -6.02
CA PRO A 125 6.76 5.46 -6.71
C PRO A 125 5.41 5.82 -7.32
N VAL A 126 5.19 5.30 -8.51
CA VAL A 126 3.93 5.44 -9.22
C VAL A 126 3.35 4.05 -9.46
N HIS A 127 2.04 3.97 -9.46
CA HIS A 127 1.31 2.74 -9.74
C HIS A 127 0.39 2.95 -10.93
N GLN A 128 0.03 1.88 -11.60
CA GLN A 128 -0.98 1.90 -12.64
C GLN A 128 -2.16 1.04 -12.21
N VAL A 129 -3.37 1.49 -12.50
CA VAL A 129 -4.57 0.66 -12.35
C VAL A 129 -4.52 -0.41 -13.42
N VAL A 130 -4.31 -1.67 -13.03
CA VAL A 130 -4.22 -2.79 -13.97
C VAL A 130 -5.49 -3.64 -13.98
N GLY A 131 -6.45 -3.32 -13.11
CA GLY A 131 -7.75 -3.96 -13.11
C GLY A 131 -8.65 -3.37 -12.04
N LEU A 132 -9.95 -3.45 -12.26
CA LEU A 132 -10.94 -3.09 -11.24
C LEU A 132 -12.29 -3.71 -11.57
N GLU A 133 -13.08 -3.91 -10.54
CA GLU A 133 -14.50 -4.22 -10.64
C GLU A 133 -15.24 -3.26 -9.71
N ARG A 134 -16.03 -2.37 -10.30
CA ARG A 134 -16.69 -1.29 -9.59
C ARG A 134 -17.48 -1.82 -8.38
N GLY A 135 -17.23 -1.24 -7.23
CA GLY A 135 -17.89 -1.64 -5.98
C GLY A 135 -17.32 -2.89 -5.33
N ARG A 136 -16.31 -3.52 -5.91
CA ARG A 136 -15.77 -4.78 -5.40
C ARG A 136 -14.26 -4.77 -5.20
N TRP A 137 -13.48 -4.35 -6.19
CA TRP A 137 -12.02 -4.34 -6.02
C TRP A 137 -11.32 -3.40 -6.98
N LEU A 138 -10.17 -2.93 -6.54
CA LEU A 138 -9.24 -2.10 -7.32
C LEU A 138 -7.85 -2.74 -7.20
N LEU A 139 -7.18 -2.93 -8.33
CA LEU A 139 -5.84 -3.52 -8.39
C LEU A 139 -4.85 -2.54 -9.00
N LEU A 140 -3.82 -2.23 -8.23
CA LEU A 140 -2.71 -1.38 -8.65
C LEU A 140 -1.46 -2.25 -8.84
N ALA A 141 -0.66 -1.95 -9.86
CA ALA A 141 0.66 -2.55 -10.04
C ALA A 141 1.72 -1.46 -10.02
N GLY A 142 2.90 -1.80 -9.51
CA GLY A 142 4.04 -0.89 -9.57
C GLY A 142 4.34 -0.54 -11.02
N ALA A 143 4.58 0.73 -11.29
CA ALA A 143 4.79 1.22 -12.65
C ALA A 143 6.14 1.91 -12.77
N ASP A 144 6.68 1.92 -13.98
CA ASP A 144 7.91 2.64 -14.28
C ASP A 144 7.68 4.15 -14.07
N ILE A 145 8.58 4.80 -13.35
CA ILE A 145 8.43 6.21 -12.96
C ILE A 145 8.39 7.12 -14.19
N LYS A 146 9.10 6.75 -15.26
CA LYS A 146 9.19 7.57 -16.47
C LYS A 146 7.98 7.39 -17.37
N THR A 147 7.59 6.15 -17.63
CA THR A 147 6.48 5.85 -18.54
C THR A 147 5.12 5.84 -17.85
N GLY A 148 5.10 5.54 -16.54
CA GLY A 148 3.85 5.37 -15.79
C GLY A 148 3.14 4.07 -16.08
N GLU A 149 3.77 3.16 -16.82
CA GLU A 149 3.18 1.89 -17.22
C GLU A 149 3.68 0.76 -16.34
N ALA A 150 2.78 -0.10 -15.92
CA ALA A 150 3.13 -1.29 -15.17
C ALA A 150 3.73 -2.32 -16.14
N PRO A 151 4.92 -2.84 -15.84
CA PRO A 151 5.52 -3.86 -16.70
C PRO A 151 4.76 -5.17 -16.59
N GLU A 152 4.92 -6.02 -17.61
CA GLU A 152 4.46 -7.39 -17.52
C GLU A 152 5.20 -8.10 -16.38
N PRO A 153 4.55 -9.04 -15.69
CA PRO A 153 5.22 -9.79 -14.64
C PRO A 153 6.52 -10.43 -15.16
N PRO A 154 7.61 -10.37 -14.38
CA PRO A 154 8.90 -10.88 -14.85
C PRO A 154 8.87 -12.39 -15.05
N ARG A 155 9.64 -12.86 -16.04
CA ARG A 155 9.78 -14.28 -16.35
C ARG A 155 10.91 -14.91 -15.53
N PRO A 156 10.82 -16.20 -15.24
CA PRO A 156 11.92 -16.90 -14.57
C PRO A 156 13.26 -16.67 -15.31
N GLY A 157 14.30 -16.34 -14.57
CA GLY A 157 15.62 -16.07 -15.14
C GLY A 157 15.83 -14.65 -15.67
N GLN A 158 14.80 -13.81 -15.64
CA GLN A 158 14.94 -12.40 -15.96
C GLN A 158 15.93 -11.74 -14.98
N GLY A 159 16.73 -10.80 -15.46
CA GLY A 159 17.74 -10.11 -14.64
C GLY A 159 17.14 -9.22 -13.56
N GLU A 160 17.63 -8.01 -13.44
CA GLU A 160 17.14 -7.08 -12.39
C GLU A 160 15.70 -6.67 -12.65
N TYR A 161 14.86 -6.77 -11.61
CA TYR A 161 13.45 -6.35 -11.69
C TYR A 161 12.88 -6.03 -10.30
N SER A 162 11.78 -5.30 -10.30
CA SER A 162 10.90 -5.14 -9.14
C SER A 162 9.46 -5.32 -9.63
N ASN A 163 8.73 -6.23 -9.00
CA ASN A 163 7.34 -6.54 -9.34
C ASN A 163 6.48 -6.33 -8.09
N TYR A 164 5.47 -5.48 -8.20
CA TYR A 164 4.63 -5.09 -7.07
C TYR A 164 3.17 -5.07 -7.49
N SER A 165 2.31 -5.60 -6.62
CA SER A 165 0.86 -5.45 -6.78
C SER A 165 0.23 -5.04 -5.45
N TRP A 166 -0.87 -4.31 -5.54
CA TRP A 166 -1.62 -3.83 -4.38
C TRP A 166 -3.11 -3.89 -4.71
N VAL A 167 -3.82 -4.82 -4.08
CA VAL A 167 -5.26 -4.94 -4.27
C VAL A 167 -6.00 -4.37 -3.06
N PHE A 168 -7.11 -3.71 -3.34
CA PHE A 168 -8.13 -3.28 -2.39
C PHE A 168 -9.40 -4.06 -2.72
N TYR A 169 -9.87 -4.89 -1.80
CA TYR A 169 -11.00 -5.76 -2.01
C TYR A 169 -12.10 -5.45 -0.99
N LEU A 170 -13.30 -5.14 -1.48
CA LEU A 170 -14.46 -4.82 -0.66
C LEU A 170 -15.36 -6.06 -0.57
N HIS A 171 -15.59 -6.52 0.65
CA HIS A 171 -16.47 -7.67 0.91
C HIS A 171 -17.63 -7.20 1.79
N GLN A 172 -18.85 -7.31 1.27
CA GLN A 172 -20.04 -6.92 2.04
C GLN A 172 -20.27 -7.92 3.18
N GLN A 173 -20.46 -7.39 4.38
CA GLN A 173 -20.79 -8.19 5.57
C GLN A 173 -22.31 -8.38 5.66
N PRO A 174 -22.78 -9.40 6.40
CA PRO A 174 -24.22 -9.63 6.54
C PRO A 174 -25.01 -8.46 7.14
N ASP A 175 -24.34 -7.63 7.95
CA ASP A 175 -24.95 -6.43 8.58
C ASP A 175 -24.94 -5.20 7.66
N GLY A 176 -24.43 -5.36 6.43
CA GLY A 176 -24.36 -4.29 5.45
C GLY A 176 -23.03 -3.52 5.44
N ALA A 177 -22.19 -3.70 6.46
CA ALA A 177 -20.88 -3.06 6.53
C ALA A 177 -19.93 -3.62 5.45
N THR A 178 -18.82 -2.93 5.24
CA THR A 178 -17.78 -3.37 4.29
C THR A 178 -16.56 -3.87 5.04
N ARG A 179 -16.13 -5.07 4.73
CA ARG A 179 -14.81 -5.56 5.09
C ARG A 179 -13.85 -5.23 3.95
N LEU A 180 -13.01 -4.22 4.18
CA LEU A 180 -11.96 -3.85 3.23
C LEU A 180 -10.72 -4.69 3.55
N ILE A 181 -10.29 -5.47 2.58
CA ILE A 181 -9.06 -6.28 2.65
C ILE A 181 -8.08 -5.68 1.64
N THR A 182 -6.88 -5.34 2.10
CA THR A 182 -5.84 -4.91 1.18
C THR A 182 -4.68 -5.91 1.23
N ARG A 183 -4.15 -6.25 0.05
CA ARG A 183 -2.98 -7.12 -0.04
C ARG A 183 -1.93 -6.50 -0.94
N ASN A 184 -0.71 -6.47 -0.41
CA ASN A 184 0.48 -6.06 -1.14
C ASN A 184 1.36 -7.29 -1.39
N HIS A 185 1.81 -7.46 -2.61
CA HIS A 185 2.85 -8.42 -2.96
C HIS A 185 4.04 -7.68 -3.55
N LEU A 186 5.24 -8.09 -3.17
CA LEU A 186 6.47 -7.54 -3.72
C LEU A 186 7.44 -8.68 -4.00
N ASP A 187 8.00 -8.70 -5.19
CA ASP A 187 9.11 -9.55 -5.55
C ASP A 187 10.13 -8.72 -6.33
N TYR A 188 11.42 -9.06 -6.21
CA TYR A 188 12.48 -8.29 -6.87
C TYR A 188 13.75 -9.13 -7.00
N ALA A 189 14.56 -8.76 -7.95
CA ALA A 189 15.90 -9.35 -8.13
C ALA A 189 16.90 -8.24 -8.48
N PRO A 190 18.16 -8.33 -8.04
CA PRO A 190 18.69 -9.32 -7.09
C PRO A 190 18.21 -9.09 -5.66
N ARG A 191 18.07 -10.15 -4.89
CA ARG A 191 17.63 -10.07 -3.48
C ARG A 191 18.83 -9.68 -2.60
N SER A 192 19.26 -8.42 -2.70
CA SER A 192 20.36 -7.90 -1.91
C SER A 192 19.95 -7.76 -0.43
N PHE A 193 20.93 -7.89 0.46
CA PHE A 193 20.70 -7.85 1.90
C PHE A 193 20.08 -6.50 2.34
N GLY A 194 20.45 -5.42 1.68
CA GLY A 194 19.96 -4.08 2.03
C GLY A 194 18.47 -3.84 1.77
N LEU A 195 17.86 -4.63 0.89
CA LEU A 195 16.43 -4.51 0.60
C LEU A 195 15.56 -5.44 1.45
N ARG A 196 16.17 -6.22 2.35
CA ARG A 196 15.44 -7.07 3.29
C ARG A 196 14.99 -6.31 4.56
N LEU A 197 15.33 -5.02 4.64
CA LEU A 197 14.89 -4.13 5.71
C LEU A 197 13.58 -3.40 5.33
#